data_f9d91db8db6c7823c3a1da82bac0ce2a
#
_entry.id   f9d91db8db6c7823c3a1da82bac0ce2a
#
_cell.length_a   1.000
_cell.length_b   1.000
_cell.length_c   1.000
_cell.angle_alpha   90.00
_cell.angle_beta   90.00
_cell.angle_gamma   90.00
#
_symmetry.space_group_name_H-M   'P 1'
#
loop_
_entity.id
_entity.type
_entity.pdbx_description
1 polymer ?
#
loop_
_entity_poly.entity_id
_entity_poly.type
_entity_poly.pdbx_seq_one_letter_code
_entity_poly.pdbx_strand_id
1 'polypeptide(L)'
;MARLIQKPKEEYLQHLRAEITMTFHSNISSANDCENLALAIFSKTQHRLSNDTIRRLFTLKKSTSLPSMFTLDVCSKYLDYQDWEDFVQTFLEQSALYQRALLFDVLQERISFESILSRINSDSKSTDLYETFNKILLLKVQSRDEEFFKRLFEFTTIFQYTELHKYDLYYTIHLVGALCEKYEWLSTIAIEYYHTFPCEENYFVEWLVVPHKSYYLPLLEKYYAANKTTKSVAVFYHLIQGTLAAENKDWKTFEFHFEKLFPIIVSAYRFNSILKMRWYGVQLYHDIHFNQGELQKGIINRILNSPQINEKDSGDRITAIFVICNYLSLLEMNELIIDLWEEKAMKHTSLLGHWGELNFNQLKVFYVQALVRVKRTAEAKMIFQQIKENQFDLNFKPRMLEVYESLATEFQ
;
A
#
# COMPACT_ATOMS: atom_id res chain seq x y z
N MET A 1 -26.62 0.21 -26.62
CA MET A 1 -25.64 -0.07 -25.55
C MET A 1 -25.64 1.13 -24.62
N ALA A 2 -25.89 0.96 -23.33
CA ALA A 2 -25.77 2.06 -22.36
C ALA A 2 -24.27 2.45 -22.27
N ARG A 3 -23.93 3.71 -22.56
CA ARG A 3 -22.57 4.23 -22.36
C ARG A 3 -22.21 4.11 -20.87
N LEU A 4 -21.12 3.44 -20.56
CA LEU A 4 -20.51 3.44 -19.23
C LEU A 4 -19.91 4.82 -19.00
N ILE A 5 -20.66 5.72 -18.35
CA ILE A 5 -20.18 7.05 -17.98
C ILE A 5 -19.04 6.86 -16.96
N GLN A 6 -17.82 7.13 -17.37
CA GLN A 6 -16.69 7.07 -16.45
C GLN A 6 -16.81 8.19 -15.40
N LYS A 7 -16.80 7.80 -14.12
CA LYS A 7 -16.77 8.77 -13.02
C LYS A 7 -15.48 9.60 -13.11
N PRO A 8 -15.56 10.91 -12.90
CA PRO A 8 -14.38 11.76 -12.96
C PRO A 8 -13.39 11.41 -11.85
N LYS A 9 -12.21 10.94 -12.23
CA LYS A 9 -11.08 10.73 -11.33
C LYS A 9 -10.29 12.02 -11.21
N GLU A 10 -9.60 12.23 -10.09
CA GLU A 10 -8.84 13.46 -9.86
C GLU A 10 -7.72 13.67 -10.89
N GLU A 11 -7.08 12.60 -11.38
CA GLU A 11 -6.06 12.66 -12.43
C GLU A 11 -6.60 13.31 -13.72
N TYR A 12 -7.81 12.92 -14.15
CA TYR A 12 -8.45 13.50 -15.33
C TYR A 12 -8.83 14.96 -15.10
N LEU A 13 -9.30 15.31 -13.90
CA LEU A 13 -9.64 16.69 -13.55
C LEU A 13 -8.40 17.60 -13.52
N GLN A 14 -7.26 17.08 -13.08
CA GLN A 14 -6.01 17.83 -13.07
C GLN A 14 -5.50 18.08 -14.49
N HIS A 15 -5.56 17.07 -15.34
CA HIS A 15 -5.19 17.22 -16.75
C HIS A 15 -6.11 18.21 -17.46
N LEU A 16 -7.43 18.11 -17.22
CA LEU A 16 -8.40 19.08 -17.74
C LEU A 16 -8.08 20.53 -17.32
N ARG A 17 -7.77 20.75 -16.03
CA ARG A 17 -7.36 22.07 -15.53
C ARG A 17 -6.09 22.59 -16.18
N ALA A 18 -5.10 21.71 -16.36
CA ALA A 18 -3.83 22.07 -17.02
C ALA A 18 -4.04 22.48 -18.47
N GLU A 19 -4.79 21.70 -19.25
CA GLU A 19 -5.09 22.03 -20.64
C GLU A 19 -5.93 23.31 -20.78
N ILE A 20 -6.93 23.50 -19.90
CA ILE A 20 -7.69 24.75 -19.88
C ILE A 20 -6.77 25.95 -19.60
N THR A 21 -5.86 25.82 -18.63
CA THR A 21 -4.91 26.89 -18.28
C THR A 21 -3.98 27.21 -19.46
N MET A 22 -3.50 26.19 -20.15
CA MET A 22 -2.68 26.38 -21.36
C MET A 22 -3.46 27.06 -22.49
N THR A 23 -4.68 26.60 -22.77
CA THR A 23 -5.55 27.14 -23.84
C THR A 23 -6.01 28.55 -23.50
N PHE A 24 -6.23 28.87 -22.25
CA PHE A 24 -6.61 30.22 -21.80
C PHE A 24 -5.43 31.18 -21.73
N HIS A 25 -4.17 30.68 -21.86
CA HIS A 25 -2.92 31.45 -21.82
C HIS A 25 -2.74 32.30 -20.55
N SER A 26 -3.40 31.98 -19.46
CA SER A 26 -3.31 32.72 -18.21
C SER A 26 -3.55 31.82 -17.02
N ASN A 27 -2.85 32.08 -15.90
CA ASN A 27 -3.04 31.37 -14.65
C ASN A 27 -4.40 31.72 -14.05
N ILE A 28 -5.14 30.69 -13.58
CA ILE A 28 -6.48 30.84 -13.00
C ILE A 28 -6.34 30.77 -11.48
N SER A 29 -6.16 31.91 -10.85
CA SER A 29 -5.86 32.03 -9.42
C SER A 29 -6.83 32.96 -8.65
N SER A 30 -7.64 33.74 -9.35
CA SER A 30 -8.57 34.70 -8.77
C SER A 30 -10.00 34.51 -9.26
N ALA A 31 -10.96 35.16 -8.58
CA ALA A 31 -12.35 35.20 -9.02
C ALA A 31 -12.52 35.90 -10.37
N ASN A 32 -11.70 36.90 -10.67
CA ASN A 32 -11.71 37.62 -11.94
C ASN A 32 -11.22 36.72 -13.10
N ASP A 33 -10.17 35.90 -12.87
CA ASP A 33 -9.70 34.93 -13.86
C ASP A 33 -10.79 33.91 -14.18
N CYS A 34 -11.53 33.47 -13.17
CA CYS A 34 -12.66 32.55 -13.37
C CYS A 34 -13.81 33.17 -14.16
N GLU A 35 -14.07 34.47 -13.97
CA GLU A 35 -15.08 35.19 -14.75
C GLU A 35 -14.65 35.35 -16.22
N ASN A 36 -13.41 35.73 -16.45
CA ASN A 36 -12.84 35.84 -17.82
C ASN A 36 -12.82 34.46 -18.52
N LEU A 37 -12.47 33.37 -17.79
CA LEU A 37 -12.54 32.01 -18.32
C LEU A 37 -13.99 31.60 -18.62
N ALA A 38 -14.97 31.98 -17.80
CA ALA A 38 -16.39 31.70 -18.05
C ALA A 38 -16.86 32.37 -19.35
N LEU A 39 -16.43 33.60 -19.59
CA LEU A 39 -16.71 34.34 -20.84
C LEU A 39 -16.04 33.66 -22.05
N ALA A 40 -14.79 33.25 -21.93
CA ALA A 40 -14.06 32.57 -23.00
C ALA A 40 -14.73 31.23 -23.36
N ILE A 41 -15.11 30.43 -22.33
CA ILE A 41 -15.85 29.17 -22.51
C ILE A 41 -17.18 29.44 -23.20
N PHE A 42 -17.95 30.43 -22.76
CA PHE A 42 -19.22 30.78 -23.39
C PHE A 42 -19.05 31.22 -24.83
N SER A 43 -18.05 32.05 -25.13
CA SER A 43 -17.77 32.51 -26.49
C SER A 43 -17.48 31.36 -27.44
N LYS A 44 -16.76 30.34 -26.99
CA LYS A 44 -16.36 29.17 -27.80
C LYS A 44 -17.44 28.10 -27.91
N THR A 45 -18.09 27.79 -26.81
CA THR A 45 -18.99 26.62 -26.71
C THR A 45 -20.46 26.96 -26.75
N GLN A 46 -20.83 28.24 -26.58
CA GLN A 46 -22.20 28.74 -26.41
C GLN A 46 -22.90 28.19 -25.14
N HIS A 47 -22.15 27.58 -24.25
CA HIS A 47 -22.64 27.08 -22.96
C HIS A 47 -22.13 27.92 -21.78
N ARG A 48 -23.04 28.32 -20.93
CA ARG A 48 -22.71 29.19 -19.79
C ARG A 48 -22.39 28.38 -18.55
N LEU A 49 -21.16 28.53 -18.03
CA LEU A 49 -20.78 28.07 -16.71
C LEU A 49 -20.77 29.26 -15.74
N SER A 50 -21.22 29.03 -14.49
CA SER A 50 -21.13 30.08 -13.47
C SER A 50 -19.68 30.25 -12.99
N ASN A 51 -19.33 31.48 -12.57
CA ASN A 51 -18.05 31.76 -11.91
C ASN A 51 -17.79 30.78 -10.74
N ASP A 52 -18.82 30.52 -9.92
CA ASP A 52 -18.74 29.57 -8.82
C ASP A 52 -18.43 28.12 -9.26
N THR A 53 -18.96 27.69 -10.40
CA THR A 53 -18.64 26.37 -10.98
C THR A 53 -17.16 26.27 -11.35
N ILE A 54 -16.64 27.30 -12.00
CA ILE A 54 -15.22 27.36 -12.39
C ILE A 54 -14.32 27.45 -11.16
N ARG A 55 -14.68 28.26 -10.17
CA ARG A 55 -13.92 28.33 -8.90
C ARG A 55 -13.85 27.02 -8.16
N ARG A 56 -14.91 26.19 -8.20
CA ARG A 56 -14.90 24.82 -7.65
C ARG A 56 -14.05 23.89 -8.50
N LEU A 57 -14.17 23.97 -9.83
CA LEU A 57 -13.36 23.16 -10.74
C LEU A 57 -11.86 23.42 -10.51
N PHE A 58 -11.45 24.67 -10.34
CA PHE A 58 -10.06 25.07 -10.08
C PHE A 58 -9.66 25.06 -8.59
N THR A 59 -10.46 24.44 -7.74
CA THR A 59 -10.19 24.32 -6.28
C THR A 59 -10.03 25.65 -5.51
N LEU A 60 -10.41 26.77 -6.10
CA LEU A 60 -10.40 28.09 -5.46
C LEU A 60 -11.57 28.27 -4.48
N LYS A 61 -12.52 27.36 -4.48
CA LYS A 61 -13.63 27.28 -3.54
C LYS A 61 -13.80 25.83 -3.09
N LYS A 62 -13.82 25.59 -1.78
CA LYS A 62 -14.06 24.24 -1.24
C LYS A 62 -15.39 23.69 -1.73
N SER A 63 -15.38 22.46 -2.23
CA SER A 63 -16.56 21.70 -2.64
C SER A 63 -16.42 20.27 -2.15
N THR A 64 -17.51 19.70 -1.67
CA THR A 64 -17.62 18.28 -1.32
C THR A 64 -18.16 17.44 -2.48
N SER A 65 -18.60 18.08 -3.56
CA SER A 65 -19.16 17.42 -4.75
C SER A 65 -18.20 17.51 -5.93
N LEU A 66 -18.10 16.42 -6.68
CA LEU A 66 -17.43 16.40 -7.98
C LEU A 66 -18.15 17.31 -9.00
N PRO A 67 -17.44 17.83 -10.02
CA PRO A 67 -18.06 18.54 -11.13
C PRO A 67 -19.15 17.69 -11.80
N SER A 68 -20.24 18.33 -12.24
CA SER A 68 -21.29 17.64 -12.99
C SER A 68 -20.78 17.24 -14.38
N MET A 69 -21.35 16.19 -14.97
CA MET A 69 -21.01 15.77 -16.34
C MET A 69 -21.20 16.91 -17.34
N PHE A 70 -22.27 17.69 -17.20
CA PHE A 70 -22.45 18.90 -18.02
C PHE A 70 -21.25 19.87 -17.94
N THR A 71 -20.74 20.10 -16.72
CA THR A 71 -19.55 20.98 -16.56
C THR A 71 -18.33 20.40 -17.27
N LEU A 72 -18.11 19.10 -17.14
CA LEU A 72 -16.98 18.40 -17.74
C LEU A 72 -17.10 18.40 -19.28
N ASP A 73 -18.28 18.12 -19.84
CA ASP A 73 -18.51 18.17 -21.28
C ASP A 73 -18.29 19.56 -21.86
N VAL A 74 -18.75 20.61 -21.17
CA VAL A 74 -18.55 22.00 -21.62
C VAL A 74 -17.06 22.37 -21.58
N CYS A 75 -16.34 21.97 -20.56
CA CYS A 75 -14.90 22.21 -20.46
C CYS A 75 -14.11 21.42 -21.53
N SER A 76 -14.51 20.18 -21.81
CA SER A 76 -13.90 19.38 -22.88
C SER A 76 -14.15 20.00 -24.26
N LYS A 77 -15.36 20.49 -24.52
CA LYS A 77 -15.68 21.23 -25.76
C LYS A 77 -14.89 22.52 -25.89
N TYR A 78 -14.59 23.20 -24.79
CA TYR A 78 -13.71 24.37 -24.81
C TYR A 78 -12.30 24.02 -25.29
N LEU A 79 -11.85 22.80 -25.06
CA LEU A 79 -10.57 22.25 -25.50
C LEU A 79 -10.62 21.52 -26.86
N ASP A 80 -11.73 21.65 -27.60
CA ASP A 80 -11.97 21.04 -28.92
C ASP A 80 -12.24 19.53 -28.92
N TYR A 81 -12.50 18.93 -27.75
CA TYR A 81 -12.99 17.55 -27.65
C TYR A 81 -14.52 17.49 -27.85
N GLN A 82 -15.05 16.35 -28.29
CA GLN A 82 -16.49 16.19 -28.51
C GLN A 82 -17.29 16.26 -27.20
N ASP A 83 -16.79 15.60 -26.16
CA ASP A 83 -17.37 15.52 -24.83
C ASP A 83 -16.31 15.08 -23.81
N TRP A 84 -16.69 14.87 -22.55
CA TRP A 84 -15.81 14.39 -21.49
C TRP A 84 -15.23 13.00 -21.77
N GLU A 85 -15.99 12.09 -22.39
CA GLU A 85 -15.56 10.74 -22.71
C GLU A 85 -14.43 10.76 -23.75
N ASP A 86 -14.58 11.58 -24.78
CA ASP A 86 -13.56 11.79 -25.83
C ASP A 86 -12.27 12.41 -25.24
N PHE A 87 -12.40 13.39 -24.34
CA PHE A 87 -11.26 13.94 -23.59
C PHE A 87 -10.53 12.86 -22.80
N VAL A 88 -11.26 12.06 -22.00
CA VAL A 88 -10.66 10.99 -21.17
C VAL A 88 -10.02 9.91 -22.05
N GLN A 89 -10.66 9.51 -23.14
CA GLN A 89 -10.11 8.52 -24.06
C GLN A 89 -8.82 9.00 -24.71
N THR A 90 -8.79 10.25 -25.18
CA THR A 90 -7.57 10.85 -25.76
C THR A 90 -6.43 10.93 -24.73
N PHE A 91 -6.74 11.33 -23.50
CA PHE A 91 -5.77 11.34 -22.40
C PHE A 91 -5.18 9.95 -22.14
N LEU A 92 -6.01 8.92 -22.06
CA LEU A 92 -5.56 7.54 -21.86
C LEU A 92 -4.69 7.04 -23.01
N GLU A 93 -5.03 7.37 -24.24
CA GLU A 93 -4.23 7.00 -25.43
C GLU A 93 -2.86 7.71 -25.44
N GLN A 94 -2.83 9.00 -25.11
CA GLN A 94 -1.58 9.76 -25.01
C GLN A 94 -0.70 9.24 -23.88
N SER A 95 -1.28 8.94 -22.71
CA SER A 95 -0.56 8.33 -21.59
C SER A 95 0.05 6.97 -21.96
N ALA A 96 -0.72 6.11 -22.63
CA ALA A 96 -0.24 4.81 -23.09
C ALA A 96 0.89 4.93 -24.13
N LEU A 97 0.82 5.90 -25.05
CA LEU A 97 1.89 6.17 -26.02
C LEU A 97 3.16 6.66 -25.32
N TYR A 98 3.02 7.56 -24.35
CA TYR A 98 4.15 8.06 -23.56
C TYR A 98 4.85 6.92 -22.80
N GLN A 99 4.10 6.03 -22.16
CA GLN A 99 4.64 4.87 -21.46
C GLN A 99 5.37 3.92 -22.42
N ARG A 100 4.81 3.66 -23.59
CA ARG A 100 5.46 2.83 -24.62
C ARG A 100 6.75 3.48 -25.12
N ALA A 101 6.76 4.79 -25.34
CA ALA A 101 7.95 5.53 -25.71
C ALA A 101 9.03 5.44 -24.64
N LEU A 102 8.66 5.61 -23.35
CA LEU A 102 9.58 5.47 -22.23
C LEU A 102 10.17 4.05 -22.13
N LEU A 103 9.36 3.00 -22.27
CA LEU A 103 9.83 1.63 -22.32
C LEU A 103 10.79 1.37 -23.49
N PHE A 104 10.48 1.94 -24.66
CA PHE A 104 11.34 1.84 -25.83
C PHE A 104 12.69 2.55 -25.63
N ASP A 105 12.68 3.75 -25.02
CA ASP A 105 13.92 4.49 -24.69
C ASP A 105 14.79 3.74 -23.67
N VAL A 106 14.16 3.06 -22.70
CA VAL A 106 14.87 2.20 -21.73
C VAL A 106 15.49 1.00 -22.42
N LEU A 107 14.75 0.33 -23.32
CA LEU A 107 15.25 -0.82 -24.09
C LEU A 107 16.39 -0.46 -25.02
N GLN A 108 16.39 0.75 -25.56
CA GLN A 108 17.45 1.26 -26.44
C GLN A 108 18.59 1.94 -25.68
N GLU A 109 18.58 1.90 -24.34
CA GLU A 109 19.56 2.56 -23.48
C GLU A 109 19.71 4.08 -23.73
N ARG A 110 18.64 4.72 -24.23
CA ARG A 110 18.62 6.14 -24.57
C ARG A 110 18.29 7.04 -23.38
N ILE A 111 17.85 6.46 -22.26
CA ILE A 111 17.45 7.19 -21.08
C ILE A 111 18.27 6.74 -19.88
N SER A 112 18.81 7.69 -19.11
CA SER A 112 19.55 7.39 -17.91
C SER A 112 18.65 6.99 -16.73
N PHE A 113 19.23 6.31 -15.75
CA PHE A 113 18.56 5.94 -14.51
C PHE A 113 17.97 7.18 -13.80
N GLU A 114 18.71 8.28 -13.72
CA GLU A 114 18.26 9.54 -13.10
C GLU A 114 17.05 10.13 -13.84
N SER A 115 17.06 10.05 -15.14
CA SER A 115 15.92 10.52 -15.94
C SER A 115 14.67 9.67 -15.70
N ILE A 116 14.82 8.35 -15.53
CA ILE A 116 13.72 7.46 -15.15
C ILE A 116 13.18 7.86 -13.78
N LEU A 117 14.06 7.98 -12.77
CA LEU A 117 13.67 8.39 -11.42
C LEU A 117 13.04 9.78 -11.37
N SER A 118 13.63 10.75 -12.10
CA SER A 118 13.08 12.11 -12.18
C SER A 118 11.65 12.10 -12.73
N ARG A 119 11.37 11.30 -13.75
CA ARG A 119 10.02 11.18 -14.32
C ARG A 119 9.04 10.54 -13.33
N ILE A 120 9.46 9.49 -12.60
CA ILE A 120 8.65 8.86 -11.55
C ILE A 120 8.34 9.84 -10.42
N ASN A 121 9.31 10.62 -9.99
CA ASN A 121 9.15 11.58 -8.90
C ASN A 121 8.41 12.85 -9.31
N SER A 122 8.56 13.32 -10.56
CA SER A 122 7.91 14.55 -11.04
C SER A 122 6.43 14.34 -11.34
N ASP A 123 6.04 13.14 -11.75
CA ASP A 123 4.66 12.79 -12.05
C ASP A 123 4.02 12.00 -10.91
N SER A 124 4.18 12.53 -9.70
CA SER A 124 3.73 11.93 -8.43
C SER A 124 2.21 11.66 -8.34
N LYS A 125 1.48 11.77 -9.45
CA LYS A 125 0.03 11.67 -9.51
C LYS A 125 -0.47 10.58 -10.45
N SER A 126 0.41 9.89 -11.18
CA SER A 126 0.04 8.86 -12.15
C SER A 126 0.36 7.45 -11.62
N THR A 127 -0.66 6.66 -11.32
CA THR A 127 -0.55 5.22 -11.01
C THR A 127 0.12 4.45 -12.14
N ASP A 128 -0.08 4.89 -13.36
CA ASP A 128 0.48 4.31 -14.59
C ASP A 128 2.00 4.33 -14.61
N LEU A 129 2.61 5.26 -13.89
CA LEU A 129 4.07 5.40 -13.86
C LEU A 129 4.73 4.28 -13.05
N TYR A 130 4.14 3.88 -11.92
CA TYR A 130 4.61 2.71 -11.16
C TYR A 130 4.43 1.41 -11.95
N GLU A 131 3.34 1.27 -12.70
CA GLU A 131 3.16 0.11 -13.60
C GLU A 131 4.25 0.07 -14.67
N THR A 132 4.56 1.22 -15.29
CA THR A 132 5.64 1.34 -16.25
C THR A 132 7.00 1.04 -15.60
N PHE A 133 7.24 1.54 -14.39
CA PHE A 133 8.45 1.26 -13.63
C PHE A 133 8.60 -0.24 -13.32
N ASN A 134 7.52 -0.91 -12.91
CA ASN A 134 7.53 -2.34 -12.68
C ASN A 134 7.87 -3.14 -13.95
N LYS A 135 7.41 -2.70 -15.13
CA LYS A 135 7.82 -3.28 -16.41
C LYS A 135 9.32 -3.05 -16.68
N ILE A 136 9.86 -1.88 -16.36
CA ILE A 136 11.29 -1.58 -16.45
C ILE A 136 12.09 -2.50 -15.54
N LEU A 137 11.68 -2.70 -14.28
CA LEU A 137 12.33 -3.63 -13.35
C LEU A 137 12.43 -5.04 -13.95
N LEU A 138 11.33 -5.55 -14.52
CA LEU A 138 11.31 -6.87 -15.15
C LEU A 138 12.27 -6.95 -16.34
N LEU A 139 12.33 -5.94 -17.21
CA LEU A 139 13.26 -5.90 -18.33
C LEU A 139 14.72 -5.86 -17.85
N LYS A 140 15.03 -5.05 -16.86
CA LYS A 140 16.38 -4.91 -16.30
C LYS A 140 16.85 -6.16 -15.56
N VAL A 141 15.95 -6.89 -14.92
CA VAL A 141 16.26 -8.22 -14.34
C VAL A 141 16.56 -9.23 -15.44
N GLN A 142 15.76 -9.25 -16.52
CA GLN A 142 15.99 -10.17 -17.65
C GLN A 142 17.33 -9.94 -18.35
N SER A 143 17.75 -8.69 -18.49
CA SER A 143 19.07 -8.31 -19.03
C SER A 143 20.21 -8.44 -18.02
N ARG A 144 19.93 -8.77 -16.74
CA ARG A 144 20.88 -8.79 -15.64
C ARG A 144 21.66 -7.48 -15.50
N ASP A 145 20.97 -6.35 -15.57
CA ASP A 145 21.58 -5.03 -15.42
C ASP A 145 21.87 -4.75 -13.92
N GLU A 146 23.01 -5.31 -13.45
CA GLU A 146 23.42 -5.18 -12.04
C GLU A 146 23.65 -3.73 -11.63
N GLU A 147 24.18 -2.90 -12.54
CA GLU A 147 24.43 -1.49 -12.25
C GLU A 147 23.14 -0.70 -12.03
N PHE A 148 22.10 -0.99 -12.80
CA PHE A 148 20.78 -0.41 -12.58
C PHE A 148 20.25 -0.73 -11.17
N PHE A 149 20.37 -1.98 -10.71
CA PHE A 149 19.88 -2.38 -9.40
C PHE A 149 20.74 -1.87 -8.25
N LYS A 150 22.07 -1.76 -8.40
CA LYS A 150 22.93 -1.07 -7.42
C LYS A 150 22.44 0.36 -7.22
N ARG A 151 22.25 1.10 -8.31
CA ARG A 151 21.76 2.48 -8.26
C ARG A 151 20.33 2.56 -7.70
N LEU A 152 19.46 1.62 -8.04
CA LEU A 152 18.11 1.55 -7.48
C LEU A 152 18.15 1.44 -5.95
N PHE A 153 19.00 0.58 -5.40
CA PHE A 153 19.12 0.41 -3.96
C PHE A 153 19.94 1.53 -3.28
N GLU A 154 20.82 2.21 -4.00
CA GLU A 154 21.52 3.39 -3.50
C GLU A 154 20.64 4.65 -3.50
N PHE A 155 19.80 4.86 -4.50
CA PHE A 155 18.97 6.07 -4.69
C PHE A 155 17.51 5.81 -4.33
N THR A 156 17.21 5.85 -3.07
CA THR A 156 15.98 5.32 -2.48
C THR A 156 14.77 6.23 -2.51
N THR A 157 14.77 7.33 -3.24
CA THR A 157 13.58 8.19 -3.37
C THR A 157 12.36 7.43 -3.90
N ILE A 158 12.58 6.35 -4.66
CA ILE A 158 11.50 5.52 -5.18
C ILE A 158 10.78 4.69 -4.11
N PHE A 159 11.44 4.41 -2.99
CA PHE A 159 10.86 3.70 -1.85
C PHE A 159 10.38 4.65 -0.75
N GLN A 160 10.35 5.95 -1.02
CA GLN A 160 9.81 6.94 -0.09
C GLN A 160 8.29 6.94 -0.15
N TYR A 161 7.71 7.01 1.04
CA TYR A 161 6.26 7.04 1.18
C TYR A 161 5.67 8.34 0.68
N THR A 162 4.66 8.22 -0.17
CA THR A 162 3.72 9.29 -0.47
C THR A 162 2.30 8.76 -0.27
N GLU A 163 1.43 9.52 0.39
CA GLU A 163 0.03 9.12 0.63
C GLU A 163 -0.72 8.81 -0.69
N LEU A 164 -0.33 9.45 -1.79
CA LEU A 164 -0.97 9.30 -3.09
C LEU A 164 -0.69 7.95 -3.76
N HIS A 165 0.49 7.36 -3.55
CA HIS A 165 0.96 6.15 -4.23
C HIS A 165 1.31 5.01 -3.30
N LYS A 166 0.77 5.02 -2.10
CA LYS A 166 1.00 4.03 -1.06
C LYS A 166 0.88 2.59 -1.56
N TYR A 167 -0.18 2.30 -2.30
CA TYR A 167 -0.44 0.95 -2.79
C TYR A 167 0.45 0.56 -3.97
N ASP A 168 0.72 1.49 -4.88
CA ASP A 168 1.60 1.26 -6.03
C ASP A 168 3.03 1.02 -5.58
N LEU A 169 3.51 1.83 -4.61
CA LEU A 169 4.80 1.64 -3.96
C LEU A 169 4.87 0.27 -3.27
N TYR A 170 3.82 -0.14 -2.59
CA TYR A 170 3.75 -1.44 -1.94
C TYR A 170 3.91 -2.58 -2.96
N TYR A 171 3.20 -2.54 -4.08
CA TYR A 171 3.37 -3.51 -5.16
C TYR A 171 4.77 -3.55 -5.72
N THR A 172 5.39 -2.39 -5.94
CA THR A 172 6.77 -2.31 -6.42
C THR A 172 7.74 -2.95 -5.43
N ILE A 173 7.58 -2.68 -4.13
CA ILE A 173 8.39 -3.31 -3.07
C ILE A 173 8.24 -4.83 -3.10
N HIS A 174 7.03 -5.34 -3.18
CA HIS A 174 6.78 -6.78 -3.23
C HIS A 174 7.28 -7.42 -4.52
N LEU A 175 7.18 -6.74 -5.67
CA LEU A 175 7.78 -7.20 -6.92
C LEU A 175 9.30 -7.33 -6.79
N VAL A 176 9.98 -6.31 -6.26
CA VAL A 176 11.43 -6.36 -6.02
C VAL A 176 11.78 -7.49 -5.06
N GLY A 177 11.00 -7.69 -4.00
CA GLY A 177 11.17 -8.81 -3.07
C GLY A 177 11.05 -10.18 -3.74
N ALA A 178 10.04 -10.37 -4.59
CA ALA A 178 9.87 -11.60 -5.37
C ALA A 178 11.01 -11.83 -6.37
N LEU A 179 11.53 -10.76 -6.97
CA LEU A 179 12.69 -10.84 -7.83
C LEU A 179 13.96 -11.20 -7.04
N CYS A 180 14.15 -10.66 -5.85
CA CYS A 180 15.26 -11.04 -4.95
C CYS A 180 15.19 -12.52 -4.55
N GLU A 181 14.00 -13.06 -4.35
CA GLU A 181 13.84 -14.50 -4.09
C GLU A 181 14.23 -15.37 -5.29
N LYS A 182 13.83 -14.93 -6.48
CA LYS A 182 14.06 -15.67 -7.71
C LYS A 182 15.51 -15.59 -8.21
N TYR A 183 16.19 -14.47 -7.97
CA TYR A 183 17.51 -14.18 -8.51
C TYR A 183 18.51 -13.86 -7.38
N GLU A 184 19.35 -14.81 -7.01
CA GLU A 184 20.34 -14.71 -5.95
C GLU A 184 21.29 -13.49 -6.12
N TRP A 185 21.70 -13.20 -7.36
CA TRP A 185 22.52 -12.04 -7.64
C TRP A 185 21.84 -10.71 -7.22
N LEU A 186 20.52 -10.62 -7.41
CA LEU A 186 19.75 -9.42 -7.05
C LEU A 186 19.61 -9.30 -5.53
N SER A 187 19.36 -10.40 -4.82
CA SER A 187 19.34 -10.38 -3.36
C SER A 187 20.68 -10.01 -2.76
N THR A 188 21.79 -10.43 -3.36
CA THR A 188 23.16 -10.04 -2.97
C THR A 188 23.35 -8.52 -3.10
N ILE A 189 22.95 -7.96 -4.23
CA ILE A 189 22.99 -6.50 -4.45
C ILE A 189 22.10 -5.76 -3.44
N ALA A 190 20.86 -6.24 -3.21
CA ALA A 190 19.99 -5.61 -2.23
C ALA A 190 20.61 -5.60 -0.82
N ILE A 191 21.17 -6.73 -0.38
CA ILE A 191 21.84 -6.83 0.92
C ILE A 191 23.08 -5.91 0.98
N GLU A 192 23.83 -5.76 -0.09
CA GLU A 192 25.06 -4.98 -0.11
C GLU A 192 24.78 -3.47 -0.12
N TYR A 193 23.83 -3.01 -0.91
CA TYR A 193 23.63 -1.58 -1.19
C TYR A 193 22.50 -0.94 -0.39
N TYR A 194 21.39 -1.64 -0.12
CA TYR A 194 20.22 -1.03 0.50
C TYR A 194 20.44 -0.54 1.94
N HIS A 195 21.37 -1.14 2.70
CA HIS A 195 21.59 -0.80 4.11
C HIS A 195 22.22 0.59 4.35
N THR A 196 22.74 1.25 3.31
CA THR A 196 23.49 2.51 3.43
C THR A 196 22.61 3.75 3.64
N PHE A 197 21.27 3.61 3.61
CA PHE A 197 20.36 4.75 3.67
C PHE A 197 19.70 4.94 5.03
N PRO A 198 20.04 6.00 5.74
CA PRO A 198 19.29 6.48 6.89
C PRO A 198 18.13 7.35 6.39
N CYS A 199 17.03 6.79 5.96
CA CYS A 199 15.84 7.57 5.64
C CYS A 199 14.69 7.08 6.51
N GLU A 200 14.22 7.93 7.42
CA GLU A 200 13.04 7.65 8.25
C GLU A 200 11.78 7.41 7.41
N GLU A 201 11.85 7.68 6.12
CA GLU A 201 10.76 7.57 5.14
C GLU A 201 10.98 6.45 4.12
N ASN A 202 12.00 5.61 4.31
CA ASN A 202 12.27 4.50 3.38
C ASN A 202 11.68 3.19 3.89
N TYR A 203 10.62 2.73 3.24
CA TYR A 203 9.81 1.62 3.71
C TYR A 203 10.11 0.26 3.06
N PHE A 204 11.16 0.14 2.22
CA PHE A 204 11.42 -1.11 1.51
C PHE A 204 11.52 -2.31 2.48
N VAL A 205 12.43 -2.28 3.45
CA VAL A 205 12.61 -3.37 4.42
C VAL A 205 11.39 -3.53 5.32
N GLU A 206 10.79 -2.40 5.76
CA GLU A 206 9.69 -2.41 6.72
C GLU A 206 8.36 -2.87 6.10
N TRP A 207 8.18 -2.72 4.81
CA TRP A 207 6.97 -3.16 4.12
C TRP A 207 7.12 -4.55 3.51
N LEU A 208 8.33 -4.93 3.10
CA LEU A 208 8.58 -6.23 2.52
C LEU A 208 8.26 -7.39 3.48
N VAL A 209 8.62 -7.29 4.73
CA VAL A 209 8.44 -8.26 5.83
C VAL A 209 8.22 -9.71 5.40
N VAL A 210 9.27 -10.34 4.88
CA VAL A 210 9.27 -11.74 4.44
C VAL A 210 10.36 -12.55 5.17
N PRO A 211 10.29 -12.68 6.50
CA PRO A 211 11.37 -13.24 7.33
C PRO A 211 11.71 -14.70 7.01
N HIS A 212 10.83 -15.41 6.31
CA HIS A 212 11.06 -16.77 5.83
C HIS A 212 11.94 -16.83 4.58
N LYS A 213 12.22 -15.71 3.92
CA LYS A 213 13.11 -15.63 2.76
C LYS A 213 14.55 -15.47 3.21
N SER A 214 15.45 -16.27 2.64
CA SER A 214 16.86 -16.34 3.04
C SER A 214 17.60 -15.01 3.01
N TYR A 215 17.22 -14.11 2.11
CA TYR A 215 17.85 -12.80 1.97
C TYR A 215 17.33 -11.74 2.95
N TYR A 216 16.11 -11.92 3.48
CA TYR A 216 15.46 -10.84 4.24
C TYR A 216 16.12 -10.55 5.59
N LEU A 217 16.45 -11.58 6.36
CA LEU A 217 17.10 -11.38 7.67
C LEU A 217 18.49 -10.75 7.55
N PRO A 218 19.38 -11.19 6.66
CA PRO A 218 20.64 -10.47 6.40
C PRO A 218 20.44 -9.02 5.98
N LEU A 219 19.44 -8.72 5.16
CA LEU A 219 19.08 -7.36 4.76
C LEU A 219 18.62 -6.53 5.97
N LEU A 220 17.72 -7.06 6.79
CA LEU A 220 17.22 -6.42 8.00
C LEU A 220 18.33 -6.14 9.01
N GLU A 221 19.27 -7.08 9.20
CA GLU A 221 20.40 -6.91 10.10
C GLU A 221 21.33 -5.79 9.64
N LYS A 222 21.66 -5.74 8.34
CA LYS A 222 22.47 -4.65 7.79
C LYS A 222 21.77 -3.30 7.88
N TYR A 223 20.47 -3.27 7.57
CA TYR A 223 19.65 -2.06 7.71
C TYR A 223 19.65 -1.54 9.16
N TYR A 224 19.44 -2.42 10.14
CA TYR A 224 19.52 -2.06 11.55
C TYR A 224 20.93 -1.62 11.96
N ALA A 225 21.98 -2.32 11.53
CA ALA A 225 23.36 -2.00 11.86
C ALA A 225 23.76 -0.60 11.37
N ALA A 226 23.32 -0.20 10.18
CA ALA A 226 23.56 1.11 9.61
C ALA A 226 22.76 2.23 10.31
N ASN A 227 21.59 1.89 10.90
CA ASN A 227 20.64 2.86 11.43
C ASN A 227 20.36 2.68 12.94
N LYS A 228 21.34 2.18 13.72
CA LYS A 228 21.19 1.86 15.16
C LYS A 228 20.68 3.00 16.04
N THR A 229 20.93 4.25 15.66
CA THR A 229 20.50 5.43 16.41
C THR A 229 19.07 5.85 16.11
N THR A 230 18.47 5.33 15.05
CA THR A 230 17.11 5.64 14.63
C THR A 230 16.13 4.78 15.42
N LYS A 231 15.33 5.41 16.28
CA LYS A 231 14.40 4.69 17.18
C LYS A 231 13.37 3.84 16.42
N SER A 232 12.84 4.32 15.31
CA SER A 232 11.88 3.57 14.48
C SER A 232 12.47 2.28 13.95
N VAL A 233 13.70 2.34 13.44
CA VAL A 233 14.42 1.17 12.91
C VAL A 233 14.70 0.16 14.03
N ALA A 234 15.13 0.62 15.20
CA ALA A 234 15.34 -0.25 16.36
C ALA A 234 14.05 -0.93 16.82
N VAL A 235 12.93 -0.19 16.89
CA VAL A 235 11.62 -0.74 17.22
C VAL A 235 11.22 -1.80 16.20
N PHE A 236 11.31 -1.49 14.92
CA PHE A 236 10.96 -2.42 13.86
C PHE A 236 11.79 -3.69 13.90
N TYR A 237 13.12 -3.55 13.99
CA TYR A 237 14.06 -4.69 14.07
C TYR A 237 13.73 -5.62 15.23
N HIS A 238 13.60 -5.09 16.45
CA HIS A 238 13.33 -5.90 17.62
C HIS A 238 11.91 -6.51 17.58
N LEU A 239 10.92 -5.85 16.99
CA LEU A 239 9.59 -6.44 16.80
C LEU A 239 9.64 -7.65 15.87
N ILE A 240 10.35 -7.56 14.73
CA ILE A 240 10.44 -8.68 13.79
C ILE A 240 11.24 -9.83 14.39
N GLN A 241 12.40 -9.58 14.98
CA GLN A 241 13.23 -10.61 15.60
C GLN A 241 12.53 -11.28 16.80
N GLY A 242 11.85 -10.50 17.65
CA GLY A 242 11.04 -11.04 18.74
C GLY A 242 9.88 -11.91 18.25
N THR A 243 9.18 -11.47 17.19
CA THR A 243 8.12 -12.28 16.59
C THR A 243 8.64 -13.62 16.09
N LEU A 244 9.75 -13.63 15.36
CA LEU A 244 10.37 -14.85 14.85
C LEU A 244 10.82 -15.79 15.96
N ALA A 245 11.43 -15.23 17.01
CA ALA A 245 11.84 -16.01 18.16
C ALA A 245 10.63 -16.68 18.84
N ALA A 246 9.51 -15.97 19.00
CA ALA A 246 8.28 -16.52 19.54
C ALA A 246 7.68 -17.62 18.63
N GLU A 247 7.66 -17.40 17.32
CA GLU A 247 7.20 -18.38 16.32
C GLU A 247 8.02 -19.69 16.37
N ASN A 248 9.32 -19.56 16.62
CA ASN A 248 10.25 -20.69 16.78
C ASN A 248 10.33 -21.23 18.20
N LYS A 249 9.55 -20.70 19.16
CA LYS A 249 9.57 -21.03 20.58
C LYS A 249 10.95 -20.83 21.24
N ASP A 250 11.77 -19.96 20.68
CA ASP A 250 13.04 -19.51 21.28
C ASP A 250 12.77 -18.35 22.25
N TRP A 251 12.29 -18.70 23.43
CA TRP A 251 11.86 -17.73 24.44
C TRP A 251 13.01 -16.90 25.01
N LYS A 252 14.23 -17.41 24.98
CA LYS A 252 15.42 -16.65 25.43
C LYS A 252 15.73 -15.50 24.47
N THR A 253 15.73 -15.77 23.18
CA THR A 253 15.91 -14.74 22.15
C THR A 253 14.72 -13.77 22.12
N PHE A 254 13.49 -14.28 22.33
CA PHE A 254 12.31 -13.45 22.45
C PHE A 254 12.42 -12.45 23.60
N GLU A 255 12.75 -12.91 24.81
CA GLU A 255 12.90 -12.05 26.01
C GLU A 255 13.97 -10.99 25.80
N PHE A 256 15.12 -11.35 25.23
CA PHE A 256 16.17 -10.39 24.87
C PHE A 256 15.65 -9.26 23.97
N HIS A 257 14.91 -9.57 22.92
CA HIS A 257 14.35 -8.56 22.03
C HIS A 257 13.24 -7.74 22.70
N PHE A 258 12.42 -8.35 23.51
CA PHE A 258 11.39 -7.66 24.28
C PHE A 258 11.97 -6.65 25.25
N GLU A 259 13.02 -7.01 26.01
CA GLU A 259 13.72 -6.13 26.93
C GLU A 259 14.36 -4.93 26.22
N LYS A 260 14.91 -5.13 25.01
CA LYS A 260 15.47 -4.04 24.20
C LYS A 260 14.37 -3.10 23.70
N LEU A 261 13.21 -3.62 23.39
CA LEU A 261 12.09 -2.88 22.84
C LEU A 261 11.36 -2.03 23.90
N PHE A 262 11.16 -2.59 25.09
CA PHE A 262 10.35 -2.01 26.16
C PHE A 262 10.76 -0.56 26.53
N PRO A 263 12.04 -0.23 26.80
CA PRO A 263 12.45 1.14 27.13
C PRO A 263 12.22 2.16 26.01
N ILE A 264 12.35 1.73 24.75
CA ILE A 264 12.17 2.60 23.59
C ILE A 264 10.70 2.99 23.48
N ILE A 265 9.80 2.04 23.71
CA ILE A 265 8.35 2.23 23.58
C ILE A 265 7.78 3.07 24.72
N VAL A 266 8.21 2.83 25.95
CA VAL A 266 7.77 3.59 27.13
C VAL A 266 8.16 5.07 27.03
N SER A 267 9.22 5.41 26.28
CA SER A 267 9.67 6.79 26.04
C SER A 267 8.79 7.60 25.04
N ALA A 268 7.51 7.24 24.87
CA ALA A 268 6.52 7.95 24.04
C ALA A 268 6.75 7.84 22.52
N TYR A 269 7.24 6.69 22.03
CA TYR A 269 7.31 6.43 20.60
C TYR A 269 5.91 6.35 19.96
N ARG A 270 5.69 7.12 18.89
CA ARG A 270 4.44 7.06 18.12
C ARG A 270 4.56 6.00 17.03
N PHE A 271 3.93 4.86 17.25
CA PHE A 271 3.84 3.80 16.25
C PHE A 271 2.97 4.19 15.06
N ASN A 272 3.38 3.78 13.86
CA ASN A 272 2.42 3.62 12.78
C ASN A 272 1.43 2.48 13.10
N SER A 273 0.35 2.39 12.33
CA SER A 273 -0.75 1.44 12.58
C SER A 273 -0.29 -0.01 12.66
N ILE A 274 0.56 -0.44 11.74
CA ILE A 274 1.01 -1.82 11.60
C ILE A 274 1.97 -2.20 12.72
N LEU A 275 2.96 -1.36 13.03
CA LEU A 275 3.90 -1.61 14.13
C LEU A 275 3.20 -1.68 15.48
N LYS A 276 2.15 -0.88 15.68
CA LYS A 276 1.36 -0.92 16.90
C LYS A 276 0.63 -2.26 17.08
N MET A 277 0.07 -2.83 16.01
CA MET A 277 -0.55 -4.15 16.08
C MET A 277 0.47 -5.25 16.34
N ARG A 278 1.65 -5.17 15.73
CA ARG A 278 2.76 -6.09 16.04
C ARG A 278 3.19 -5.99 17.48
N TRP A 279 3.30 -4.77 18.03
CA TRP A 279 3.62 -4.58 19.44
C TRP A 279 2.60 -5.20 20.38
N TYR A 280 1.30 -5.04 20.11
CA TYR A 280 0.28 -5.72 20.92
C TYR A 280 0.40 -7.26 20.85
N GLY A 281 0.70 -7.81 19.69
CA GLY A 281 0.98 -9.24 19.53
C GLY A 281 2.15 -9.70 20.38
N VAL A 282 3.28 -8.99 20.33
CA VAL A 282 4.48 -9.29 21.13
C VAL A 282 4.20 -9.14 22.63
N GLN A 283 3.41 -8.14 23.05
CA GLN A 283 2.97 -8.02 24.45
C GLN A 283 2.13 -9.21 24.90
N LEU A 284 1.20 -9.70 24.06
CA LEU A 284 0.41 -10.89 24.39
C LEU A 284 1.28 -12.13 24.54
N TYR A 285 2.26 -12.33 23.64
CA TYR A 285 3.22 -13.43 23.76
C TYR A 285 3.97 -13.36 25.08
N HIS A 286 4.53 -12.20 25.41
CA HIS A 286 5.27 -11.99 26.64
C HIS A 286 4.39 -12.24 27.87
N ASP A 287 3.19 -11.69 27.91
CA ASP A 287 2.29 -11.80 29.04
C ASP A 287 1.84 -13.25 29.29
N ILE A 288 1.46 -13.96 28.20
CA ILE A 288 1.00 -15.34 28.32
C ILE A 288 2.15 -16.27 28.77
N HIS A 289 3.36 -16.04 28.24
CA HIS A 289 4.46 -16.96 28.51
C HIS A 289 5.22 -16.66 29.81
N PHE A 290 5.39 -15.39 30.18
CA PHE A 290 6.19 -14.99 31.33
C PHE A 290 5.36 -14.50 32.53
N ASN A 291 4.15 -13.93 32.29
CA ASN A 291 3.29 -13.35 33.32
C ASN A 291 1.99 -14.15 33.56
N GLN A 292 1.89 -15.36 33.05
CA GLN A 292 0.70 -16.22 33.21
C GLN A 292 -0.62 -15.57 32.71
N GLY A 293 -0.55 -14.58 31.84
CA GLY A 293 -1.71 -13.88 31.26
C GLY A 293 -2.33 -12.81 32.17
N GLU A 294 -1.64 -12.32 33.18
CA GLU A 294 -2.17 -11.32 34.11
C GLU A 294 -2.59 -10.02 33.44
N LEU A 295 -1.88 -9.59 32.39
CA LEU A 295 -2.15 -8.35 31.63
C LEU A 295 -3.01 -8.56 30.39
N GLN A 296 -3.32 -9.82 30.04
CA GLN A 296 -4.00 -10.21 28.81
C GLN A 296 -5.27 -9.40 28.56
N LYS A 297 -6.15 -9.30 29.53
CA LYS A 297 -7.42 -8.56 29.41
C LYS A 297 -7.20 -7.07 29.07
N GLY A 298 -6.19 -6.46 29.68
CA GLY A 298 -5.82 -5.07 29.42
C GLY A 298 -5.27 -4.86 28.01
N ILE A 299 -4.48 -5.83 27.51
CA ILE A 299 -3.92 -5.79 26.15
C ILE A 299 -5.04 -5.97 25.11
N ILE A 300 -5.94 -6.94 25.33
CA ILE A 300 -7.11 -7.17 24.47
C ILE A 300 -7.98 -5.91 24.38
N ASN A 301 -8.28 -5.28 25.51
CA ASN A 301 -9.03 -4.03 25.51
C ASN A 301 -8.34 -2.92 24.70
N ARG A 302 -7.01 -2.82 24.76
CA ARG A 302 -6.26 -1.86 23.94
C ARG A 302 -6.31 -2.19 22.44
N ILE A 303 -6.31 -3.47 22.07
CA ILE A 303 -6.49 -3.90 20.69
C ILE A 303 -7.86 -3.48 20.19
N LEU A 304 -8.93 -3.88 20.84
CA LEU A 304 -10.32 -3.63 20.42
C LEU A 304 -10.67 -2.13 20.35
N ASN A 305 -10.10 -1.32 21.24
CA ASN A 305 -10.31 0.13 21.27
C ASN A 305 -9.24 0.92 20.50
N SER A 306 -8.34 0.26 19.80
CA SER A 306 -7.30 0.91 19.02
C SER A 306 -7.91 1.73 17.88
N PRO A 307 -7.45 2.98 17.64
CA PRO A 307 -7.85 3.76 16.47
C PRO A 307 -7.66 3.00 15.16
N GLN A 308 -6.62 2.18 15.05
CA GLN A 308 -6.28 1.41 13.84
C GLN A 308 -7.33 0.35 13.50
N ILE A 309 -7.90 -0.31 14.51
CA ILE A 309 -9.00 -1.29 14.34
C ILE A 309 -10.33 -0.59 14.06
N ASN A 310 -10.47 0.66 14.50
CA ASN A 310 -11.67 1.47 14.32
C ASN A 310 -11.50 2.53 13.22
N GLU A 311 -10.43 2.44 12.40
CA GLU A 311 -10.15 3.34 11.29
C GLU A 311 -11.31 3.38 10.29
N LYS A 312 -11.57 4.56 9.74
CA LYS A 312 -12.60 4.74 8.71
C LYS A 312 -12.15 4.18 7.35
N ASP A 313 -10.86 4.29 7.05
CA ASP A 313 -10.28 3.64 5.88
C ASP A 313 -10.36 2.12 6.06
N SER A 314 -11.10 1.48 5.18
CA SER A 314 -11.33 0.03 5.26
C SER A 314 -10.08 -0.78 4.94
N GLY A 315 -9.19 -0.29 4.06
CA GLY A 315 -7.96 -0.98 3.68
C GLY A 315 -6.95 -1.03 4.83
N ASP A 316 -6.70 0.10 5.49
CA ASP A 316 -5.78 0.19 6.64
C ASP A 316 -6.34 -0.57 7.85
N ARG A 317 -7.65 -0.52 8.09
CA ARG A 317 -8.30 -1.31 9.14
C ARG A 317 -8.13 -2.81 8.91
N ILE A 318 -8.41 -3.30 7.71
CA ILE A 318 -8.26 -4.73 7.38
C ILE A 318 -6.81 -5.17 7.52
N THR A 319 -5.86 -4.36 7.09
CA THR A 319 -4.43 -4.64 7.28
C THR A 319 -4.05 -4.73 8.76
N ALA A 320 -4.54 -3.82 9.59
CA ALA A 320 -4.30 -3.86 11.03
C ALA A 320 -4.91 -5.11 11.70
N ILE A 321 -6.14 -5.49 11.34
CA ILE A 321 -6.81 -6.70 11.82
C ILE A 321 -6.04 -7.95 11.35
N PHE A 322 -5.64 -8.00 10.09
CA PHE A 322 -4.86 -9.11 9.54
C PHE A 322 -3.55 -9.32 10.30
N VAL A 323 -2.81 -8.23 10.57
CA VAL A 323 -1.55 -8.30 11.32
C VAL A 323 -1.76 -8.85 12.73
N ILE A 324 -2.76 -8.35 13.48
CA ILE A 324 -2.99 -8.85 14.83
C ILE A 324 -3.53 -10.28 14.84
N CYS A 325 -4.40 -10.67 13.91
CA CYS A 325 -4.92 -12.03 13.81
C CYS A 325 -3.83 -13.08 13.55
N ASN A 326 -2.74 -12.72 12.89
CA ASN A 326 -1.58 -13.60 12.77
C ASN A 326 -1.00 -14.00 14.14
N TYR A 327 -0.89 -13.05 15.09
CA TYR A 327 -0.44 -13.33 16.46
C TYR A 327 -1.50 -14.08 17.25
N LEU A 328 -2.76 -13.67 17.15
CA LEU A 328 -3.86 -14.32 17.88
C LEU A 328 -4.05 -15.78 17.48
N SER A 329 -3.86 -16.09 16.19
CA SER A 329 -3.91 -17.46 15.68
C SER A 329 -2.80 -18.35 16.25
N LEU A 330 -1.60 -17.80 16.49
CA LEU A 330 -0.50 -18.51 17.16
C LEU A 330 -0.79 -18.76 18.64
N LEU A 331 -1.45 -17.81 19.29
CA LEU A 331 -1.84 -17.90 20.70
C LEU A 331 -3.17 -18.64 20.90
N GLU A 332 -3.77 -19.16 19.82
CA GLU A 332 -5.05 -19.88 19.83
C GLU A 332 -6.23 -19.06 20.41
N MET A 333 -6.15 -17.75 20.31
CA MET A 333 -7.17 -16.81 20.81
C MET A 333 -8.34 -16.71 19.82
N ASN A 334 -9.01 -17.84 19.59
CA ASN A 334 -9.98 -18.02 18.50
C ASN A 334 -11.21 -17.12 18.66
N GLU A 335 -11.75 -16.95 19.86
CA GLU A 335 -12.90 -16.09 20.13
C GLU A 335 -12.61 -14.63 19.75
N LEU A 336 -11.41 -14.13 20.07
CA LEU A 336 -11.03 -12.77 19.74
C LEU A 336 -10.84 -12.56 18.23
N ILE A 337 -10.37 -13.59 17.51
CA ILE A 337 -10.32 -13.56 16.04
C ILE A 337 -11.73 -13.44 15.46
N ILE A 338 -12.68 -14.20 16.00
CA ILE A 338 -14.08 -14.19 15.61
C ILE A 338 -14.70 -12.81 15.87
N ASP A 339 -14.52 -12.25 17.07
CA ASP A 339 -15.00 -10.92 17.42
C ASP A 339 -14.45 -9.82 16.47
N LEU A 340 -13.14 -9.86 16.19
CA LEU A 340 -12.51 -8.93 15.27
C LEU A 340 -13.06 -9.05 13.84
N TRP A 341 -13.34 -10.26 13.38
CA TRP A 341 -13.95 -10.47 12.08
C TRP A 341 -15.40 -9.96 12.05
N GLU A 342 -16.25 -10.45 12.95
CA GLU A 342 -17.69 -10.17 12.91
C GLU A 342 -18.00 -8.71 13.25
N GLU A 343 -17.32 -8.12 14.23
CA GLU A 343 -17.61 -6.78 14.70
C GLU A 343 -16.84 -5.67 13.95
N LYS A 344 -15.68 -5.96 13.39
CA LYS A 344 -14.78 -4.94 12.83
C LYS A 344 -14.48 -5.15 11.35
N ALA A 345 -14.06 -6.35 10.93
CA ALA A 345 -13.65 -6.59 9.56
C ALA A 345 -14.83 -6.53 8.57
N MET A 346 -15.99 -7.10 8.94
CA MET A 346 -17.18 -7.14 8.09
C MET A 346 -17.89 -5.79 7.91
N LYS A 347 -17.58 -4.79 8.75
CA LYS A 347 -18.15 -3.46 8.63
C LYS A 347 -17.49 -2.68 7.48
N HIS A 348 -18.32 -2.21 6.54
CA HIS A 348 -17.86 -1.33 5.43
C HIS A 348 -16.82 -1.95 4.48
N THR A 349 -17.07 -3.17 3.99
CA THR A 349 -16.20 -3.84 3.00
C THR A 349 -16.36 -3.30 1.56
N SER A 350 -17.28 -2.40 1.30
CA SER A 350 -17.64 -1.94 -0.05
C SER A 350 -16.59 -1.07 -0.76
N LEU A 351 -15.51 -0.69 -0.10
CA LEU A 351 -14.49 0.23 -0.63
C LEU A 351 -13.05 -0.25 -0.34
N LEU A 352 -12.82 -1.57 -0.34
CA LEU A 352 -11.52 -2.13 0.06
C LEU A 352 -10.44 -1.86 -0.97
N GLY A 353 -10.49 -1.39 -2.06
CA GLY A 353 -9.40 -1.37 -3.05
C GLY A 353 -8.67 -2.72 -3.15
N HIS A 354 -7.85 -2.89 -4.15
CA HIS A 354 -7.24 -4.19 -4.43
C HIS A 354 -6.42 -4.76 -3.25
N TRP A 355 -5.65 -3.91 -2.57
CA TRP A 355 -4.85 -4.34 -1.42
C TRP A 355 -5.68 -4.76 -0.20
N GLY A 356 -6.73 -3.99 0.10
CA GLY A 356 -7.66 -4.35 1.15
C GLY A 356 -8.38 -5.67 0.85
N GLU A 357 -8.70 -5.96 -0.41
CA GLU A 357 -9.28 -7.23 -0.84
C GLU A 357 -8.33 -8.41 -0.63
N LEU A 358 -7.04 -8.25 -0.96
CA LEU A 358 -6.03 -9.27 -0.70
C LEU A 358 -5.92 -9.60 0.79
N ASN A 359 -5.73 -8.58 1.64
CA ASN A 359 -5.66 -8.78 3.08
C ASN A 359 -6.95 -9.36 3.67
N PHE A 360 -8.10 -8.95 3.16
CA PHE A 360 -9.39 -9.49 3.57
C PHE A 360 -9.56 -10.96 3.20
N ASN A 361 -9.10 -11.36 2.01
CA ASN A 361 -9.09 -12.74 1.59
C ASN A 361 -8.16 -13.60 2.45
N GLN A 362 -6.98 -13.10 2.78
CA GLN A 362 -6.03 -13.77 3.68
C GLN A 362 -6.56 -13.86 5.14
N LEU A 363 -7.23 -12.80 5.60
CA LEU A 363 -7.85 -12.78 6.94
C LEU A 363 -8.91 -13.86 7.11
N LYS A 364 -9.64 -14.23 6.04
CA LYS A 364 -10.59 -15.35 6.06
C LYS A 364 -9.94 -16.66 6.50
N VAL A 365 -8.68 -16.91 6.18
CA VAL A 365 -7.98 -18.12 6.58
C VAL A 365 -7.91 -18.26 8.11
N PHE A 366 -7.53 -17.16 8.80
CA PHE A 366 -7.49 -17.14 10.26
C PHE A 366 -8.89 -17.26 10.88
N TYR A 367 -9.88 -16.60 10.29
CA TYR A 367 -11.26 -16.68 10.74
C TYR A 367 -11.82 -18.11 10.60
N VAL A 368 -11.62 -18.74 9.44
CA VAL A 368 -12.03 -20.14 9.21
C VAL A 368 -11.34 -21.09 10.20
N GLN A 369 -10.04 -20.94 10.43
CA GLN A 369 -9.32 -21.72 11.42
C GLN A 369 -9.93 -21.56 12.83
N ALA A 370 -10.23 -20.32 13.22
CA ALA A 370 -10.85 -20.03 14.50
C ALA A 370 -12.23 -20.68 14.62
N LEU A 371 -13.08 -20.60 13.59
CA LEU A 371 -14.40 -21.24 13.55
C LEU A 371 -14.31 -22.77 13.69
N VAL A 372 -13.36 -23.41 13.00
CA VAL A 372 -13.13 -24.85 13.14
C VAL A 372 -12.78 -25.22 14.58
N ARG A 373 -11.86 -24.48 15.20
CA ARG A 373 -11.41 -24.73 16.57
C ARG A 373 -12.52 -24.54 17.62
N VAL A 374 -13.47 -23.61 17.38
CA VAL A 374 -14.66 -23.44 18.23
C VAL A 374 -15.85 -24.30 17.80
N LYS A 375 -15.65 -25.26 16.86
CA LYS A 375 -16.65 -26.22 16.38
C LYS A 375 -17.82 -25.61 15.59
N ARG A 376 -17.64 -24.42 15.00
CA ARG A 376 -18.59 -23.80 14.03
C ARG A 376 -18.27 -24.29 12.60
N THR A 377 -18.16 -25.62 12.41
CA THR A 377 -17.62 -26.24 11.18
C THR A 377 -18.45 -25.97 9.93
N ALA A 378 -19.79 -25.92 10.04
CA ALA A 378 -20.65 -25.64 8.89
C ALA A 378 -20.41 -24.23 8.33
N GLU A 379 -20.27 -23.24 9.19
CA GLU A 379 -19.96 -21.87 8.82
C GLU A 379 -18.55 -21.74 8.29
N ALA A 380 -17.57 -22.40 8.95
CA ALA A 380 -16.21 -22.47 8.50
C ALA A 380 -16.12 -22.96 7.03
N LYS A 381 -16.82 -24.03 6.70
CA LYS A 381 -16.86 -24.59 5.34
C LYS A 381 -17.44 -23.59 4.33
N MET A 382 -18.53 -22.90 4.69
CA MET A 382 -19.15 -21.90 3.83
C MET A 382 -18.21 -20.70 3.53
N ILE A 383 -17.48 -20.22 4.55
CA ILE A 383 -16.53 -19.13 4.36
C ILE A 383 -15.29 -19.61 3.61
N PHE A 384 -14.81 -20.84 3.88
CA PHE A 384 -13.67 -21.41 3.19
C PHE A 384 -13.88 -21.46 1.67
N GLN A 385 -15.07 -21.82 1.21
CA GLN A 385 -15.44 -21.83 -0.21
C GLN A 385 -15.36 -20.44 -0.89
N GLN A 386 -15.33 -19.36 -0.11
CA GLN A 386 -15.19 -18.00 -0.62
C GLN A 386 -13.72 -17.52 -0.68
N ILE A 387 -12.78 -18.34 -0.20
CA ILE A 387 -11.36 -17.99 -0.26
C ILE A 387 -10.86 -18.19 -1.69
N LYS A 388 -10.23 -17.18 -2.23
CA LYS A 388 -9.66 -17.17 -3.57
C LYS A 388 -8.15 -17.33 -3.46
N GLU A 389 -7.66 -18.55 -3.65
CA GLU A 389 -6.24 -18.88 -3.54
C GLU A 389 -5.35 -18.04 -4.47
N ASN A 390 -5.81 -17.80 -5.70
CA ASN A 390 -5.11 -16.97 -6.68
C ASN A 390 -5.04 -15.47 -6.32
N GLN A 391 -5.70 -15.05 -5.24
CA GLN A 391 -5.65 -13.70 -4.69
C GLN A 391 -4.80 -13.63 -3.41
N PHE A 392 -4.00 -14.63 -3.11
CA PHE A 392 -3.03 -14.54 -2.06
C PHE A 392 -1.83 -13.69 -2.49
N ASP A 393 -1.27 -12.94 -1.55
CA ASP A 393 -0.07 -12.14 -1.79
C ASP A 393 1.09 -13.04 -2.25
N LEU A 394 1.87 -12.56 -3.22
CA LEU A 394 3.06 -13.24 -3.73
C LEU A 394 4.11 -13.52 -2.63
N ASN A 395 4.10 -12.75 -1.54
CA ASN A 395 4.95 -12.92 -0.36
C ASN A 395 4.23 -13.63 0.79
N PHE A 396 3.43 -14.59 0.44
CA PHE A 396 2.62 -15.38 1.35
C PHE A 396 3.42 -15.89 2.55
N LYS A 397 2.91 -15.70 3.76
CA LYS A 397 3.55 -16.24 4.95
C LYS A 397 3.40 -17.77 4.93
N PRO A 398 4.50 -18.54 4.99
CA PRO A 398 4.47 -20.00 4.90
C PRO A 398 3.42 -20.61 5.83
N ARG A 399 3.33 -20.08 7.06
CA ARG A 399 2.36 -20.52 8.05
C ARG A 399 0.90 -20.36 7.62
N MET A 400 0.55 -19.27 6.97
CA MET A 400 -0.84 -19.09 6.50
C MET A 400 -1.16 -20.08 5.39
N LEU A 401 -0.17 -20.43 4.53
CA LEU A 401 -0.31 -21.48 3.54
C LEU A 401 -0.51 -22.84 4.21
N GLU A 402 0.28 -23.16 5.23
CA GLU A 402 0.13 -24.39 6.02
C GLU A 402 -1.28 -24.48 6.65
N VAL A 403 -1.77 -23.38 7.22
CA VAL A 403 -3.14 -23.30 7.75
C VAL A 403 -4.18 -23.51 6.65
N TYR A 404 -4.02 -22.86 5.51
CA TYR A 404 -4.93 -23.00 4.37
C TYR A 404 -4.94 -24.45 3.84
N GLU A 405 -3.78 -25.07 3.63
CA GLU A 405 -3.66 -26.45 3.17
C GLU A 405 -4.26 -27.45 4.17
N SER A 406 -4.04 -27.22 5.46
CA SER A 406 -4.68 -28.02 6.54
C SER A 406 -6.21 -27.93 6.47
N LEU A 407 -6.76 -26.72 6.32
CA LEU A 407 -8.20 -26.51 6.15
C LEU A 407 -8.74 -27.09 4.86
N ALA A 408 -7.98 -27.00 3.76
CA ALA A 408 -8.34 -27.61 2.48
C ALA A 408 -8.48 -29.13 2.60
N THR A 409 -7.56 -29.77 3.35
CA THR A 409 -7.62 -31.19 3.62
C THR A 409 -8.80 -31.58 4.51
N GLU A 410 -9.15 -30.72 5.49
CA GLU A 410 -10.29 -30.99 6.41
C GLU A 410 -11.64 -30.85 5.70
N PHE A 411 -11.78 -29.99 4.69
CA PHE A 411 -13.02 -29.74 3.99
C PHE A 411 -13.22 -30.49 2.67
N GLN A 412 -12.23 -31.26 2.23
CA GLN A 412 -12.36 -32.21 1.13
C GLN A 412 -13.18 -33.43 1.56
#